data_1015c2166d82b53211513021c451437f
#
_entry.id   1015c2166d82b53211513021c451437f
#
_cell.length_a   1.000
_cell.length_b   1.000
_cell.length_c   1.000
_cell.angle_alpha   90.00
_cell.angle_beta   90.00
_cell.angle_gamma   90.00
#
_symmetry.space_group_name_H-M   'P 1'
#
loop_
_entity.id
_entity.type
_entity.pdbx_description
1 polymer ?
#
loop_
_entity_poly.entity_id
_entity_poly.type
_entity_poly.pdbx_seq_one_letter_code
_entity_poly.pdbx_strand_id
1 'polypeptide(L)'
;MNDFDAIDLLKKKVGVPFHYRFENERCVEIDLASQDHIFRGLVRHHTQREKAEILCAIAGLTYLQRLNLRSNMFQSIPDYFGNLTQLRYLDLSSNHLEKVPLWIQAIEDLEHLNLSANELNELPSFLSKFHNLKTLRLHKNTFRVYPDEYGAFAKLELLNLYSSRLKYIPSVIFGYSKLRVLAWGVTPITELPAEIERLRELECLMVQCNSLSVLPETLCGLTRLKGLILLQNKLKELPKDIGNLEHLEHMTLYQNELASLPASFENLKNLKKLNLAWNQFEELPSVITGLPKLEWFGFFYNPVRGDLPRLNHINEVILEK
;
A
#
# COMPACT_ATOMS: atom_id res chain seq x y z
N MET A 1 -26.29 -10.25 25.89
CA MET A 1 -24.90 -10.61 26.29
C MET A 1 -24.16 -9.31 26.45
N ASN A 2 -23.52 -9.08 27.59
CA ASN A 2 -22.65 -7.90 27.76
C ASN A 2 -21.30 -8.15 27.10
N ASP A 3 -20.45 -7.08 27.01
CA ASP A 3 -19.17 -7.18 26.30
C ASP A 3 -18.19 -8.15 26.96
N PHE A 4 -18.23 -8.30 28.31
CA PHE A 4 -17.38 -9.26 29.03
C PHE A 4 -17.79 -10.70 28.69
N ASP A 5 -19.10 -11.01 28.72
CA ASP A 5 -19.61 -12.34 28.35
C ASP A 5 -19.25 -12.71 26.90
N ALA A 6 -19.30 -11.71 25.99
CA ALA A 6 -18.92 -11.89 24.59
C ALA A 6 -17.44 -12.23 24.44
N ILE A 7 -16.55 -11.52 25.16
CA ILE A 7 -15.12 -11.80 25.13
C ILE A 7 -14.80 -13.15 25.74
N ASP A 8 -15.45 -13.54 26.84
CA ASP A 8 -15.22 -14.86 27.46
C ASP A 8 -15.72 -15.99 26.56
N LEU A 9 -16.84 -15.81 25.87
CA LEU A 9 -17.30 -16.75 24.84
C LEU A 9 -16.26 -16.87 23.70
N LEU A 10 -15.74 -15.73 23.21
CA LEU A 10 -14.72 -15.72 22.18
C LEU A 10 -13.44 -16.44 22.63
N LYS A 11 -12.92 -16.17 23.82
CA LYS A 11 -11.75 -16.88 24.38
C LYS A 11 -11.96 -18.40 24.41
N LYS A 12 -13.12 -18.85 24.87
CA LYS A 12 -13.45 -20.27 24.96
C LYS A 12 -13.56 -20.92 23.58
N LYS A 13 -14.17 -20.23 22.60
CA LYS A 13 -14.45 -20.76 21.28
C LYS A 13 -13.24 -20.64 20.33
N VAL A 14 -12.51 -19.54 20.38
CA VAL A 14 -11.32 -19.32 19.53
C VAL A 14 -10.17 -20.23 19.97
N GLY A 15 -10.05 -20.50 21.26
CA GLY A 15 -9.11 -21.47 21.82
C GLY A 15 -7.63 -21.02 21.82
N VAL A 16 -7.38 -19.79 21.46
CA VAL A 16 -6.03 -19.18 21.40
C VAL A 16 -6.10 -17.72 21.84
N PRO A 17 -5.01 -17.18 22.38
CA PRO A 17 -4.96 -15.77 22.77
C PRO A 17 -5.18 -14.83 21.57
N PHE A 18 -5.96 -13.78 21.77
CA PHE A 18 -6.14 -12.67 20.83
C PHE A 18 -6.13 -11.36 21.58
N HIS A 19 -5.83 -10.28 20.84
CA HIS A 19 -5.79 -8.94 21.43
C HIS A 19 -7.19 -8.34 21.48
N TYR A 20 -7.53 -7.71 22.62
CA TYR A 20 -8.75 -6.92 22.79
C TYR A 20 -8.48 -5.79 23.79
N ARG A 21 -9.30 -4.73 23.70
CA ARG A 21 -9.19 -3.56 24.61
C ARG A 21 -10.56 -3.08 25.04
N PHE A 22 -10.68 -2.76 26.33
CA PHE A 22 -11.85 -2.15 26.91
C PHE A 22 -11.62 -0.67 27.22
N GLU A 23 -12.67 0.13 27.04
CA GLU A 23 -12.80 1.50 27.55
C GLU A 23 -14.17 1.64 28.18
N ASN A 24 -14.24 2.13 29.44
CA ASN A 24 -15.48 2.31 30.18
C ASN A 24 -16.39 1.08 30.13
N GLU A 25 -15.84 -0.11 30.42
CA GLU A 25 -16.53 -1.40 30.41
C GLU A 25 -17.06 -1.84 29.01
N ARG A 26 -16.69 -1.16 27.93
CA ARG A 26 -17.03 -1.51 26.55
C ARG A 26 -15.83 -2.00 25.78
N CYS A 27 -15.99 -3.05 25.04
CA CYS A 27 -14.95 -3.55 24.14
C CYS A 27 -14.87 -2.64 22.91
N VAL A 28 -13.73 -1.94 22.75
CA VAL A 28 -13.51 -0.98 21.66
C VAL A 28 -12.55 -1.50 20.60
N GLU A 29 -11.79 -2.56 20.89
CA GLU A 29 -10.84 -3.14 19.96
C GLU A 29 -10.80 -4.66 20.06
N ILE A 30 -10.81 -5.33 18.91
CA ILE A 30 -10.55 -6.76 18.78
C ILE A 30 -9.61 -6.98 17.61
N ASP A 31 -8.54 -7.72 17.86
CA ASP A 31 -7.66 -8.27 16.83
C ASP A 31 -7.73 -9.78 16.85
N LEU A 32 -8.37 -10.32 15.83
CA LEU A 32 -8.50 -11.75 15.56
C LEU A 32 -7.73 -12.13 14.29
N ALA A 33 -6.71 -11.33 13.91
CA ALA A 33 -5.84 -11.68 12.80
C ALA A 33 -5.10 -12.97 13.08
N SER A 34 -5.10 -13.85 12.13
CA SER A 34 -4.31 -15.08 12.21
C SER A 34 -2.83 -14.76 12.06
N GLN A 35 -2.04 -15.09 13.05
CA GLN A 35 -0.64 -15.38 12.86
C GLN A 35 -0.53 -16.86 12.42
N ASP A 36 -0.67 -17.08 11.12
CA ASP A 36 -0.46 -18.31 10.35
C ASP A 36 -1.13 -19.65 10.79
N HIS A 37 -1.54 -19.87 12.03
CA HIS A 37 -2.02 -21.19 12.46
C HIS A 37 -3.38 -21.20 13.17
N ILE A 38 -3.92 -20.07 13.59
CA ILE A 38 -4.98 -19.99 14.59
C ILE A 38 -6.37 -20.09 13.97
N PHE A 39 -6.63 -19.38 12.88
CA PHE A 39 -7.95 -19.38 12.22
C PHE A 39 -8.14 -20.45 11.14
N ARG A 40 -7.06 -21.12 10.71
CA ARG A 40 -7.22 -22.42 10.01
C ARG A 40 -8.06 -23.38 10.86
N GLY A 41 -7.96 -23.27 12.20
CA GLY A 41 -8.81 -23.97 13.15
C GLY A 41 -10.28 -23.56 13.11
N LEU A 42 -10.61 -22.26 13.10
CA LEU A 42 -11.99 -21.77 13.02
C LEU A 42 -12.72 -22.27 11.76
N VAL A 43 -12.01 -22.30 10.61
CA VAL A 43 -12.61 -22.73 9.34
C VAL A 43 -12.64 -24.26 9.18
N ARG A 44 -11.66 -24.99 9.72
CA ARG A 44 -11.54 -26.44 9.49
C ARG A 44 -12.13 -27.32 10.59
N HIS A 45 -12.16 -26.87 11.85
CA HIS A 45 -12.52 -27.70 13.00
C HIS A 45 -13.80 -27.26 13.72
N HIS A 46 -14.31 -26.03 13.47
CA HIS A 46 -15.56 -25.61 14.06
C HIS A 46 -16.76 -25.96 13.18
N THR A 47 -17.84 -26.38 13.83
CA THR A 47 -19.13 -26.56 13.20
C THR A 47 -19.67 -25.23 12.68
N GLN A 48 -20.59 -25.25 11.71
CA GLN A 48 -21.26 -24.04 11.22
C GLN A 48 -21.94 -23.25 12.35
N ARG A 49 -22.46 -23.96 13.36
CA ARG A 49 -23.08 -23.36 14.54
C ARG A 49 -22.06 -22.58 15.37
N GLU A 50 -20.89 -23.15 15.65
CA GLU A 50 -19.84 -22.48 16.42
C GLU A 50 -19.29 -21.24 15.72
N LYS A 51 -19.15 -21.29 14.39
CA LYS A 51 -18.78 -20.11 13.59
C LYS A 51 -19.82 -19.01 13.72
N ALA A 52 -21.11 -19.36 13.63
CA ALA A 52 -22.20 -18.39 13.81
C ALA A 52 -22.18 -17.77 15.22
N GLU A 53 -21.96 -18.58 16.26
CA GLU A 53 -21.86 -18.09 17.65
C GLU A 53 -20.73 -17.09 17.83
N ILE A 54 -19.53 -17.35 17.26
CA ILE A 54 -18.38 -16.44 17.28
C ILE A 54 -18.71 -15.12 16.55
N LEU A 55 -19.23 -15.20 15.33
CA LEU A 55 -19.56 -14.03 14.54
C LEU A 55 -20.67 -13.20 15.20
N CYS A 56 -21.68 -13.84 15.81
CA CYS A 56 -22.71 -13.14 16.58
C CYS A 56 -22.13 -12.45 17.83
N ALA A 57 -21.17 -13.09 18.53
CA ALA A 57 -20.53 -12.46 19.67
C ALA A 57 -19.77 -11.20 19.28
N ILE A 58 -19.00 -11.25 18.17
CA ILE A 58 -18.28 -10.07 17.63
C ILE A 58 -19.26 -8.96 17.25
N ALA A 59 -20.31 -9.29 16.50
CA ALA A 59 -21.30 -8.32 16.03
C ALA A 59 -22.14 -7.71 17.16
N GLY A 60 -22.19 -8.35 18.32
CA GLY A 60 -22.83 -7.83 19.53
C GLY A 60 -22.01 -6.74 20.24
N LEU A 61 -20.75 -6.57 19.90
CA LEU A 61 -19.84 -5.58 20.49
C LEU A 61 -19.99 -4.22 19.80
N THR A 62 -21.13 -3.58 19.92
CA THR A 62 -21.55 -2.40 19.15
C THR A 62 -20.72 -1.14 19.38
N TYR A 63 -19.84 -1.14 20.39
CA TYR A 63 -18.90 -0.05 20.69
C TYR A 63 -17.52 -0.24 20.06
N LEU A 64 -17.33 -1.32 19.26
CA LEU A 64 -16.05 -1.55 18.56
C LEU A 64 -15.71 -0.39 17.64
N GLN A 65 -14.49 0.13 17.81
CA GLN A 65 -13.84 1.12 16.96
C GLN A 65 -12.80 0.50 16.04
N ARG A 66 -12.21 -0.65 16.45
CA ARG A 66 -11.20 -1.38 15.68
C ARG A 66 -11.52 -2.85 15.63
N LEU A 67 -11.62 -3.37 14.40
CA LEU A 67 -11.85 -4.80 14.14
C LEU A 67 -10.82 -5.29 13.12
N ASN A 68 -10.04 -6.29 13.51
CA ASN A 68 -9.11 -6.98 12.64
C ASN A 68 -9.55 -8.44 12.48
N LEU A 69 -9.98 -8.80 11.27
CA LEU A 69 -10.37 -10.14 10.85
C LEU A 69 -9.48 -10.67 9.70
N ARG A 70 -8.25 -10.18 9.62
CA ARG A 70 -7.29 -10.58 8.58
C ARG A 70 -7.02 -12.10 8.63
N SER A 71 -6.82 -12.70 7.46
CA SER A 71 -6.36 -14.10 7.31
C SER A 71 -7.28 -15.14 7.97
N ASN A 72 -8.59 -15.03 7.74
CA ASN A 72 -9.61 -15.91 8.33
C ASN A 72 -10.34 -16.79 7.32
N MET A 73 -9.92 -16.78 6.05
CA MET A 73 -10.54 -17.58 4.98
C MET A 73 -12.04 -17.27 4.78
N PHE A 74 -12.51 -16.09 5.14
CA PHE A 74 -13.92 -15.71 4.95
C PHE A 74 -14.23 -15.55 3.46
N GLN A 75 -15.25 -16.25 2.99
CA GLN A 75 -15.87 -16.03 1.68
C GLN A 75 -16.98 -14.98 1.77
N SER A 76 -17.62 -14.87 2.93
CA SER A 76 -18.62 -13.84 3.24
C SER A 76 -18.63 -13.55 4.74
N ILE A 77 -19.11 -12.37 5.11
CA ILE A 77 -19.32 -11.94 6.50
C ILE A 77 -20.78 -11.51 6.61
N PRO A 78 -21.54 -11.99 7.61
CA PRO A 78 -22.97 -11.76 7.71
C PRO A 78 -23.33 -10.28 7.86
N ASP A 79 -24.50 -9.88 7.33
CA ASP A 79 -24.98 -8.49 7.30
C ASP A 79 -25.25 -7.89 8.70
N TYR A 80 -25.47 -8.72 9.72
CA TYR A 80 -25.64 -8.21 11.08
C TYR A 80 -24.38 -7.56 11.68
N PHE A 81 -23.22 -7.64 11.01
CA PHE A 81 -22.04 -6.82 11.31
C PHE A 81 -22.26 -5.32 11.06
N GLY A 82 -23.30 -4.95 10.32
CA GLY A 82 -23.76 -3.56 10.18
C GLY A 82 -24.14 -2.87 11.49
N ASN A 83 -24.33 -3.61 12.59
CA ASN A 83 -24.51 -3.05 13.93
C ASN A 83 -23.22 -2.40 14.50
N LEU A 84 -22.05 -2.66 13.92
CA LEU A 84 -20.76 -2.12 14.35
C LEU A 84 -20.53 -0.71 13.81
N THR A 85 -21.49 0.18 13.99
CA THR A 85 -21.49 1.54 13.41
C THR A 85 -20.41 2.46 13.95
N GLN A 86 -19.77 2.12 15.08
CA GLN A 86 -18.69 2.90 15.69
C GLN A 86 -17.30 2.58 15.10
N LEU A 87 -17.20 1.66 14.15
CA LEU A 87 -15.91 1.27 13.57
C LEU A 87 -15.26 2.44 12.83
N ARG A 88 -13.96 2.64 13.12
CA ARG A 88 -13.05 3.55 12.43
C ARG A 88 -11.95 2.80 11.69
N TYR A 89 -11.63 1.60 12.15
CA TYR A 89 -10.63 0.72 11.53
C TYR A 89 -11.23 -0.67 11.28
N LEU A 90 -11.15 -1.11 10.03
CA LEU A 90 -11.58 -2.44 9.61
C LEU A 90 -10.53 -3.10 8.72
N ASP A 91 -10.00 -4.25 9.16
CA ASP A 91 -9.10 -5.07 8.35
C ASP A 91 -9.76 -6.42 8.04
N LEU A 92 -10.08 -6.64 6.77
CA LEU A 92 -10.62 -7.88 6.20
C LEU A 92 -9.63 -8.49 5.19
N SER A 93 -8.36 -8.09 5.23
CA SER A 93 -7.36 -8.54 4.26
C SER A 93 -7.04 -10.04 4.37
N SER A 94 -6.50 -10.59 3.29
CA SER A 94 -6.09 -12.01 3.22
C SER A 94 -7.24 -12.97 3.56
N ASN A 95 -8.41 -12.72 3.00
CA ASN A 95 -9.56 -13.60 3.03
C ASN A 95 -9.91 -14.06 1.59
N HIS A 96 -11.09 -14.63 1.38
CA HIS A 96 -11.59 -15.09 0.08
C HIS A 96 -12.87 -14.34 -0.33
N LEU A 97 -12.94 -13.04 -0.02
CA LEU A 97 -14.10 -12.22 -0.36
C LEU A 97 -14.12 -11.93 -1.87
N GLU A 98 -15.17 -12.37 -2.57
CA GLU A 98 -15.40 -12.03 -3.97
C GLU A 98 -16.07 -10.65 -4.14
N LYS A 99 -16.78 -10.19 -3.10
CA LYS A 99 -17.48 -8.90 -3.04
C LYS A 99 -17.20 -8.20 -1.72
N VAL A 100 -17.20 -6.88 -1.76
CA VAL A 100 -17.17 -6.07 -0.53
C VAL A 100 -18.49 -6.28 0.23
N PRO A 101 -18.45 -6.70 1.52
CA PRO A 101 -19.67 -6.94 2.28
C PRO A 101 -20.57 -5.70 2.37
N LEU A 102 -21.86 -5.85 2.08
CA LEU A 102 -22.82 -4.73 2.04
C LEU A 102 -22.99 -4.03 3.39
N TRP A 103 -22.85 -4.76 4.49
CA TRP A 103 -22.99 -4.18 5.82
C TRP A 103 -21.97 -3.04 6.10
N ILE A 104 -20.83 -3.01 5.39
CA ILE A 104 -19.81 -1.95 5.54
C ILE A 104 -20.42 -0.57 5.26
N GLN A 105 -21.42 -0.47 4.37
CA GLN A 105 -22.09 0.81 4.05
C GLN A 105 -22.74 1.50 5.26
N ALA A 106 -23.01 0.78 6.35
CA ALA A 106 -23.59 1.32 7.59
C ALA A 106 -22.52 2.01 8.49
N ILE A 107 -21.24 1.92 8.16
CA ILE A 107 -20.12 2.44 8.96
C ILE A 107 -19.68 3.78 8.39
N GLU A 108 -20.41 4.85 8.66
CA GLU A 108 -20.19 6.17 8.03
C GLU A 108 -18.87 6.83 8.41
N ASP A 109 -18.36 6.57 9.64
CA ASP A 109 -17.16 7.18 10.20
C ASP A 109 -15.87 6.37 9.96
N LEU A 110 -15.88 5.43 9.02
CA LEU A 110 -14.71 4.60 8.73
C LEU A 110 -13.53 5.44 8.23
N GLU A 111 -12.38 5.31 8.91
CA GLU A 111 -11.14 6.01 8.59
C GLU A 111 -10.12 5.11 7.89
N HIS A 112 -10.11 3.82 8.21
CA HIS A 112 -9.15 2.86 7.66
C HIS A 112 -9.85 1.59 7.21
N LEU A 113 -9.74 1.29 5.91
CA LEU A 113 -10.28 0.07 5.31
C LEU A 113 -9.20 -0.71 4.59
N ASN A 114 -9.00 -1.95 5.02
CA ASN A 114 -8.09 -2.88 4.36
C ASN A 114 -8.86 -4.09 3.83
N LEU A 115 -8.96 -4.18 2.51
CA LEU A 115 -9.58 -5.26 1.76
C LEU A 115 -8.56 -6.00 0.87
N SER A 116 -7.26 -5.80 1.11
CA SER A 116 -6.20 -6.37 0.29
C SER A 116 -6.15 -7.90 0.35
N ALA A 117 -5.55 -8.51 -0.68
CA ALA A 117 -5.40 -9.95 -0.76
C ALA A 117 -6.74 -10.69 -0.54
N ASN A 118 -7.73 -10.33 -1.33
CA ASN A 118 -9.01 -10.99 -1.48
C ASN A 118 -9.26 -11.33 -2.96
N GLU A 119 -10.46 -11.76 -3.30
CA GLU A 119 -10.86 -12.15 -4.65
C GLU A 119 -11.85 -11.13 -5.24
N LEU A 120 -11.83 -9.88 -4.76
CA LEU A 120 -12.77 -8.84 -5.17
C LEU A 120 -12.69 -8.59 -6.67
N ASN A 121 -13.79 -8.82 -7.38
CA ASN A 121 -13.89 -8.64 -8.82
C ASN A 121 -14.50 -7.30 -9.23
N GLU A 122 -15.14 -6.61 -8.30
CA GLU A 122 -15.74 -5.29 -8.46
C GLU A 122 -15.57 -4.44 -7.19
N LEU A 123 -15.65 -3.12 -7.35
CA LEU A 123 -15.64 -2.16 -6.25
C LEU A 123 -16.99 -1.44 -6.23
N PRO A 124 -17.76 -1.53 -5.13
CA PRO A 124 -19.11 -0.97 -5.08
C PRO A 124 -19.09 0.54 -4.89
N SER A 125 -20.03 1.24 -5.55
CA SER A 125 -20.14 2.70 -5.49
C SER A 125 -20.35 3.26 -4.07
N PHE A 126 -20.97 2.49 -3.17
CA PHE A 126 -21.23 2.94 -1.79
C PHE A 126 -19.94 3.31 -1.01
N LEU A 127 -18.77 2.77 -1.37
CA LEU A 127 -17.53 3.17 -0.72
C LEU A 127 -17.23 4.66 -0.88
N SER A 128 -17.75 5.31 -1.92
CA SER A 128 -17.61 6.77 -2.13
C SER A 128 -18.19 7.62 -1.00
N LYS A 129 -19.09 7.06 -0.17
CA LYS A 129 -19.70 7.74 0.98
C LYS A 129 -18.76 7.91 2.18
N PHE A 130 -17.62 7.23 2.19
CA PHE A 130 -16.68 7.27 3.32
C PHE A 130 -15.82 8.54 3.30
N HIS A 131 -16.43 9.69 3.56
CA HIS A 131 -15.77 11.00 3.53
C HIS A 131 -14.64 11.16 4.56
N ASN A 132 -14.62 10.29 5.60
CA ASN A 132 -13.59 10.28 6.63
C ASN A 132 -12.42 9.31 6.32
N LEU A 133 -12.46 8.61 5.19
CA LEU A 133 -11.48 7.58 4.86
C LEU A 133 -10.10 8.21 4.61
N LYS A 134 -9.11 7.75 5.41
CA LYS A 134 -7.69 8.13 5.34
C LYS A 134 -6.84 7.06 4.66
N THR A 135 -7.22 5.79 4.83
CA THR A 135 -6.46 4.66 4.28
C THR A 135 -7.37 3.69 3.56
N LEU A 136 -7.08 3.43 2.30
CA LEU A 136 -7.74 2.41 1.49
C LEU A 136 -6.69 1.46 0.89
N ARG A 137 -6.72 0.19 1.32
CA ARG A 137 -5.87 -0.85 0.78
C ARG A 137 -6.70 -1.88 0.02
N LEU A 138 -6.43 -1.99 -1.27
CA LEU A 138 -7.15 -2.86 -2.22
C LEU A 138 -6.21 -3.77 -3.01
N HIS A 139 -4.91 -3.80 -2.66
CA HIS A 139 -3.90 -4.55 -3.41
C HIS A 139 -4.15 -6.06 -3.41
N LYS A 140 -3.67 -6.74 -4.46
CA LYS A 140 -3.87 -8.18 -4.65
C LYS A 140 -5.36 -8.56 -4.67
N ASN A 141 -6.12 -7.92 -5.54
CA ASN A 141 -7.51 -8.22 -5.88
C ASN A 141 -7.66 -8.37 -7.39
N THR A 142 -8.86 -8.68 -7.88
CA THR A 142 -9.09 -9.02 -9.28
C THR A 142 -9.96 -8.01 -10.03
N PHE A 143 -10.37 -6.91 -9.39
CA PHE A 143 -11.20 -5.88 -10.02
C PHE A 143 -10.45 -5.18 -11.17
N ARG A 144 -11.22 -4.74 -12.18
CA ARG A 144 -10.71 -4.15 -13.43
C ARG A 144 -11.08 -2.69 -13.62
N VAL A 145 -11.94 -2.16 -12.77
CA VAL A 145 -12.46 -0.79 -12.81
C VAL A 145 -12.30 -0.18 -11.41
N TYR A 146 -11.85 1.05 -11.37
CA TYR A 146 -11.86 1.90 -10.18
C TYR A 146 -12.92 2.96 -10.41
N PRO A 147 -13.98 3.03 -9.59
CA PRO A 147 -15.12 3.90 -9.85
C PRO A 147 -14.77 5.40 -9.79
N ASP A 148 -15.28 6.19 -10.74
CA ASP A 148 -15.07 7.64 -10.77
C ASP A 148 -15.74 8.34 -9.58
N GLU A 149 -16.79 7.76 -9.02
CA GLU A 149 -17.48 8.25 -7.81
C GLU A 149 -16.55 8.31 -6.59
N TYR A 150 -15.43 7.60 -6.61
CA TYR A 150 -14.43 7.63 -5.53
C TYR A 150 -13.66 8.95 -5.44
N GLY A 151 -13.90 9.90 -6.35
CA GLY A 151 -13.39 11.26 -6.27
C GLY A 151 -13.77 12.01 -4.98
N ALA A 152 -14.73 11.51 -4.22
CA ALA A 152 -15.17 12.06 -2.93
C ALA A 152 -14.21 11.84 -1.75
N PHE A 153 -13.13 11.06 -1.89
CA PHE A 153 -12.18 10.76 -0.81
C PHE A 153 -11.27 11.96 -0.45
N ALA A 154 -11.87 13.03 0.05
CA ALA A 154 -11.16 14.28 0.34
C ALA A 154 -10.07 14.17 1.43
N LYS A 155 -10.13 13.14 2.30
CA LYS A 155 -9.19 12.91 3.41
C LYS A 155 -8.21 11.77 3.15
N LEU A 156 -8.22 11.16 1.96
CA LEU A 156 -7.41 9.98 1.68
C LEU A 156 -5.91 10.33 1.67
N GLU A 157 -5.17 9.67 2.54
CA GLU A 157 -3.72 9.82 2.72
C GLU A 157 -2.94 8.65 2.13
N LEU A 158 -3.54 7.44 2.12
CA LEU A 158 -2.91 6.24 1.58
C LEU A 158 -3.87 5.49 0.66
N LEU A 159 -3.43 5.28 -0.58
CA LEU A 159 -4.09 4.40 -1.55
C LEU A 159 -3.12 3.33 -2.03
N ASN A 160 -3.49 2.05 -1.84
CA ASN A 160 -2.70 0.94 -2.36
C ASN A 160 -3.53 0.07 -3.30
N LEU A 161 -3.18 0.12 -4.58
CA LEU A 161 -3.81 -0.62 -5.69
C LEU A 161 -2.82 -1.61 -6.35
N TYR A 162 -1.70 -1.91 -5.70
CA TYR A 162 -0.66 -2.81 -6.20
C TYR A 162 -1.23 -4.19 -6.54
N SER A 163 -0.83 -4.74 -7.69
CA SER A 163 -1.32 -6.05 -8.13
C SER A 163 -2.86 -6.15 -8.21
N SER A 164 -3.51 -5.07 -8.70
CA SER A 164 -4.89 -5.09 -9.22
C SER A 164 -4.87 -5.45 -10.71
N ARG A 165 -6.06 -5.69 -11.30
CA ARG A 165 -6.16 -5.92 -12.76
C ARG A 165 -6.50 -4.65 -13.55
N LEU A 166 -6.30 -3.49 -12.96
CA LEU A 166 -6.46 -2.20 -13.63
C LEU A 166 -5.41 -2.05 -14.74
N LYS A 167 -5.82 -1.51 -15.87
CA LYS A 167 -4.93 -1.30 -17.04
C LYS A 167 -4.48 0.15 -17.21
N TYR A 168 -4.99 1.06 -16.41
CA TYR A 168 -4.70 2.50 -16.48
C TYR A 168 -4.83 3.10 -15.09
N ILE A 169 -4.18 4.23 -14.84
CA ILE A 169 -4.34 4.99 -13.61
C ILE A 169 -5.62 5.83 -13.72
N PRO A 170 -6.64 5.61 -12.88
CA PRO A 170 -7.87 6.38 -12.92
C PRO A 170 -7.61 7.85 -12.63
N SER A 171 -8.13 8.75 -13.49
CA SER A 171 -7.90 10.20 -13.38
C SER A 171 -8.39 10.80 -12.06
N VAL A 172 -9.41 10.20 -11.47
CA VAL A 172 -9.99 10.58 -10.18
C VAL A 172 -8.96 10.59 -9.03
N ILE A 173 -7.91 9.74 -9.11
CA ILE A 173 -6.85 9.66 -8.09
C ILE A 173 -6.09 10.98 -7.97
N PHE A 174 -5.90 11.70 -9.07
CA PHE A 174 -5.20 12.99 -9.08
C PHE A 174 -5.98 14.13 -8.41
N GLY A 175 -7.22 13.89 -7.98
CA GLY A 175 -8.02 14.77 -7.13
C GLY A 175 -7.77 14.61 -5.63
N TYR A 176 -7.04 13.59 -5.18
CA TYR A 176 -6.81 13.31 -3.75
C TYR A 176 -5.72 14.22 -3.16
N SER A 177 -6.09 15.46 -2.85
CA SER A 177 -5.15 16.50 -2.42
C SER A 177 -4.40 16.22 -1.11
N LYS A 178 -4.84 15.23 -0.33
CA LYS A 178 -4.20 14.79 0.93
C LYS A 178 -3.37 13.52 0.78
N LEU A 179 -3.28 12.96 -0.44
CA LEU A 179 -2.60 11.68 -0.64
C LEU A 179 -1.09 11.82 -0.40
N ARG A 180 -0.58 11.01 0.53
CA ARG A 180 0.82 10.94 0.92
C ARG A 180 1.50 9.67 0.40
N VAL A 181 0.74 8.59 0.24
CA VAL A 181 1.27 7.31 -0.26
C VAL A 181 0.38 6.79 -1.38
N LEU A 182 0.96 6.62 -2.56
CA LEU A 182 0.34 5.95 -3.70
C LEU A 182 1.17 4.73 -4.10
N ALA A 183 0.56 3.54 -4.03
CA ALA A 183 1.16 2.32 -4.53
C ALA A 183 0.34 1.77 -5.71
N TRP A 184 1.02 1.65 -6.86
CA TRP A 184 0.48 1.16 -8.11
C TRP A 184 1.52 0.29 -8.81
N GLY A 185 1.27 -0.98 -9.01
CA GLY A 185 2.26 -1.86 -9.65
C GLY A 185 1.68 -3.19 -10.08
N VAL A 186 2.47 -3.93 -10.84
CA VAL A 186 2.06 -5.18 -11.50
C VAL A 186 0.86 -4.94 -12.42
N THR A 187 0.96 -3.87 -13.22
CA THR A 187 -0.04 -3.49 -14.23
C THR A 187 0.67 -3.11 -15.53
N PRO A 188 0.01 -3.19 -16.70
CA PRO A 188 0.68 -2.95 -17.97
C PRO A 188 0.76 -1.47 -18.38
N ILE A 189 0.89 -0.53 -17.42
CA ILE A 189 0.99 0.90 -17.76
C ILE A 189 2.37 1.21 -18.36
N THR A 190 2.37 2.05 -19.38
CA THR A 190 3.56 2.45 -20.14
C THR A 190 4.04 3.87 -19.83
N GLU A 191 3.18 4.67 -19.19
CA GLU A 191 3.47 6.07 -18.84
C GLU A 191 2.72 6.47 -17.57
N LEU A 192 3.23 7.48 -16.87
CA LEU A 192 2.53 8.19 -15.81
C LEU A 192 1.92 9.45 -16.39
N PRO A 193 0.64 9.75 -16.10
CA PRO A 193 0.01 11.00 -16.54
C PRO A 193 0.68 12.24 -15.93
N ALA A 194 0.72 13.34 -16.70
CA ALA A 194 1.27 14.63 -16.23
C ALA A 194 0.54 15.15 -14.98
N GLU A 195 -0.73 14.81 -14.83
CA GLU A 195 -1.57 15.15 -13.67
C GLU A 195 -1.04 14.63 -12.33
N ILE A 196 -0.01 13.78 -12.33
CA ILE A 196 0.67 13.33 -11.09
C ILE A 196 1.15 14.52 -10.24
N GLU A 197 1.48 15.66 -10.85
CA GLU A 197 1.87 16.91 -10.19
C GLU A 197 0.83 17.47 -9.21
N ARG A 198 -0.45 17.08 -9.37
CA ARG A 198 -1.53 17.52 -8.49
C ARG A 198 -1.45 16.91 -7.10
N LEU A 199 -0.75 15.79 -6.95
CA LEU A 199 -0.57 15.10 -5.68
C LEU A 199 0.53 15.73 -4.82
N ARG A 200 0.40 17.01 -4.52
CA ARG A 200 1.46 17.84 -3.90
C ARG A 200 1.89 17.43 -2.50
N GLU A 201 1.05 16.67 -1.79
CA GLU A 201 1.36 16.11 -0.46
C GLU A 201 2.04 14.74 -0.54
N LEU A 202 2.31 14.21 -1.75
CA LEU A 202 2.84 12.86 -1.92
C LEU A 202 4.25 12.73 -1.35
N GLU A 203 4.41 11.79 -0.42
CA GLU A 203 5.69 11.47 0.21
C GLU A 203 6.28 10.16 -0.33
N CYS A 204 5.45 9.24 -0.80
CA CYS A 204 5.90 7.97 -1.35
C CYS A 204 5.09 7.58 -2.59
N LEU A 205 5.80 7.37 -3.70
CA LEU A 205 5.26 6.87 -4.97
C LEU A 205 5.89 5.51 -5.29
N MET A 206 5.06 4.48 -5.39
CA MET A 206 5.47 3.12 -5.76
C MET A 206 4.77 2.72 -7.05
N VAL A 207 5.50 2.67 -8.16
CA VAL A 207 4.99 2.29 -9.49
C VAL A 207 5.85 1.20 -10.14
N GLN A 208 6.23 0.24 -9.31
CA GLN A 208 7.09 -0.87 -9.72
C GLN A 208 6.37 -1.95 -10.54
N CYS A 209 7.16 -2.77 -11.24
CA CYS A 209 6.67 -3.93 -12.00
C CYS A 209 5.62 -3.52 -13.05
N ASN A 210 5.92 -2.47 -13.82
CA ASN A 210 5.10 -1.98 -14.92
C ASN A 210 5.89 -2.03 -16.24
N SER A 211 5.48 -1.26 -17.23
CA SER A 211 6.19 -1.11 -18.51
C SER A 211 6.51 0.36 -18.80
N LEU A 212 6.74 1.16 -17.74
CA LEU A 212 7.03 2.59 -17.88
C LEU A 212 8.33 2.78 -18.68
N SER A 213 8.24 3.48 -19.80
CA SER A 213 9.39 3.82 -20.65
C SER A 213 9.88 5.26 -20.44
N VAL A 214 9.00 6.12 -19.92
CA VAL A 214 9.27 7.53 -19.66
C VAL A 214 8.52 7.98 -18.40
N LEU A 215 9.07 8.97 -17.71
CA LEU A 215 8.43 9.68 -16.62
C LEU A 215 8.11 11.12 -17.06
N PRO A 216 6.95 11.68 -16.70
CA PRO A 216 6.63 13.05 -17.04
C PRO A 216 7.52 14.04 -16.28
N GLU A 217 7.93 15.14 -16.91
CA GLU A 217 8.71 16.20 -16.26
C GLU A 217 7.97 16.78 -15.04
N THR A 218 6.64 16.78 -15.07
CA THR A 218 5.78 17.25 -13.96
C THR A 218 5.96 16.45 -12.67
N LEU A 219 6.50 15.23 -12.74
CA LEU A 219 6.88 14.44 -11.55
C LEU A 219 7.84 15.21 -10.64
N CYS A 220 8.74 16.02 -11.24
CA CYS A 220 9.72 16.82 -10.52
C CYS A 220 9.10 17.93 -9.65
N GLY A 221 7.80 18.22 -9.82
CA GLY A 221 7.03 19.12 -8.97
C GLY A 221 6.60 18.53 -7.62
N LEU A 222 6.79 17.20 -7.39
CA LEU A 222 6.43 16.53 -6.15
C LEU A 222 7.52 16.72 -5.08
N THR A 223 7.79 17.95 -4.68
CA THR A 223 8.93 18.31 -3.83
C THR A 223 8.92 17.70 -2.43
N ARG A 224 7.77 17.20 -1.94
CA ARG A 224 7.67 16.47 -0.67
C ARG A 224 8.02 14.98 -0.75
N LEU A 225 8.33 14.48 -1.94
CA LEU A 225 8.58 13.06 -2.15
C LEU A 225 9.85 12.62 -1.42
N LYS A 226 9.72 11.60 -0.57
CA LYS A 226 10.80 10.95 0.20
C LYS A 226 11.18 9.58 -0.36
N GLY A 227 10.20 8.89 -0.95
CA GLY A 227 10.38 7.57 -1.54
C GLY A 227 9.87 7.51 -2.98
N LEU A 228 10.72 7.06 -3.91
CA LEU A 228 10.38 6.83 -5.32
C LEU A 228 10.80 5.42 -5.73
N ILE A 229 9.81 4.53 -5.90
CA ILE A 229 10.01 3.11 -6.18
C ILE A 229 9.59 2.80 -7.61
N LEU A 230 10.56 2.63 -8.49
CA LEU A 230 10.41 2.47 -9.94
C LEU A 230 11.03 1.15 -10.45
N LEU A 231 11.29 0.21 -9.55
CA LEU A 231 11.94 -1.05 -9.91
C LEU A 231 11.12 -1.85 -10.95
N GLN A 232 11.82 -2.60 -11.81
CA GLN A 232 11.20 -3.46 -12.83
C GLN A 232 10.26 -2.67 -13.76
N ASN A 233 10.83 -1.69 -14.47
CA ASN A 233 10.21 -0.93 -15.55
C ASN A 233 11.11 -0.96 -16.81
N LYS A 234 10.88 -0.08 -17.77
CA LYS A 234 11.65 0.03 -19.03
C LYS A 234 12.19 1.45 -19.24
N LEU A 235 12.51 2.14 -18.13
CA LEU A 235 12.98 3.52 -18.17
C LEU A 235 14.37 3.57 -18.82
N LYS A 236 14.51 4.43 -19.85
CA LYS A 236 15.78 4.69 -20.54
C LYS A 236 16.46 5.95 -20.02
N GLU A 237 15.67 6.86 -19.51
CA GLU A 237 16.13 8.14 -18.96
C GLU A 237 15.23 8.59 -17.80
N LEU A 238 15.72 9.52 -17.01
CA LEU A 238 14.98 10.22 -15.97
C LEU A 238 14.68 11.65 -16.43
N PRO A 239 13.61 12.28 -15.90
CA PRO A 239 13.35 13.69 -16.13
C PRO A 239 14.58 14.55 -15.85
N LYS A 240 14.83 15.53 -16.72
CA LYS A 240 16.05 16.38 -16.62
C LYS A 240 16.14 17.14 -15.29
N ASP A 241 15.00 17.48 -14.69
CA ASP A 241 14.88 18.24 -13.45
C ASP A 241 14.61 17.35 -12.23
N ILE A 242 14.93 16.04 -12.28
CA ILE A 242 14.70 15.09 -11.18
C ILE A 242 15.33 15.53 -9.85
N GLY A 243 16.40 16.32 -9.90
CA GLY A 243 17.06 16.89 -8.74
C GLY A 243 16.21 17.87 -7.92
N ASN A 244 15.05 18.33 -8.45
CA ASN A 244 14.08 19.15 -7.71
C ASN A 244 13.38 18.37 -6.61
N LEU A 245 13.49 17.04 -6.59
CA LEU A 245 12.98 16.19 -5.50
C LEU A 245 13.90 16.27 -4.27
N GLU A 246 14.10 17.45 -3.74
CA GLU A 246 15.10 17.77 -2.71
C GLU A 246 14.92 16.96 -1.41
N HIS A 247 13.71 16.50 -1.10
CA HIS A 247 13.43 15.69 0.09
C HIS A 247 13.58 14.19 -0.13
N LEU A 248 14.01 13.77 -1.36
CA LEU A 248 14.08 12.34 -1.68
C LEU A 248 15.18 11.65 -0.86
N GLU A 249 14.78 10.63 -0.11
CA GLU A 249 15.65 9.82 0.74
C GLU A 249 15.92 8.43 0.14
N HIS A 250 14.93 7.86 -0.55
CA HIS A 250 14.99 6.51 -1.09
C HIS A 250 14.57 6.48 -2.55
N MET A 251 15.45 6.02 -3.44
CA MET A 251 15.15 5.79 -4.85
C MET A 251 15.58 4.38 -5.26
N THR A 252 14.68 3.62 -5.87
CA THR A 252 15.05 2.36 -6.52
C THR A 252 14.65 2.35 -7.98
N LEU A 253 15.63 2.17 -8.82
CA LEU A 253 15.55 2.08 -10.28
C LEU A 253 16.05 0.69 -10.75
N TYR A 254 16.10 -0.26 -9.82
CA TYR A 254 16.51 -1.64 -10.07
C TYR A 254 15.75 -2.23 -11.26
N GLN A 255 16.49 -2.88 -12.16
CA GLN A 255 15.94 -3.55 -13.35
C GLN A 255 15.12 -2.59 -14.22
N ASN A 256 15.84 -1.65 -14.86
CA ASN A 256 15.38 -0.73 -15.88
C ASN A 256 16.36 -0.75 -17.07
N GLU A 257 16.28 0.23 -17.99
CA GLU A 257 17.13 0.33 -19.19
C GLU A 257 17.97 1.62 -19.18
N LEU A 258 18.28 2.16 -17.98
CA LEU A 258 19.02 3.41 -17.82
C LEU A 258 20.50 3.24 -18.21
N ALA A 259 21.02 4.14 -19.06
CA ALA A 259 22.43 4.21 -19.42
C ALA A 259 23.16 5.42 -18.82
N SER A 260 22.42 6.44 -18.34
CA SER A 260 22.95 7.65 -17.74
C SER A 260 21.99 8.25 -16.72
N LEU A 261 22.50 9.19 -15.91
CA LEU A 261 21.69 10.03 -15.02
C LEU A 261 21.81 11.51 -15.46
N PRO A 262 20.73 12.30 -15.34
CA PRO A 262 20.81 13.73 -15.65
C PRO A 262 21.70 14.48 -14.66
N ALA A 263 22.31 15.58 -15.07
CA ALA A 263 23.20 16.38 -14.23
C ALA A 263 22.52 16.85 -12.93
N SER A 264 21.23 17.20 -12.98
CA SER A 264 20.46 17.63 -11.80
C SER A 264 20.39 16.58 -10.70
N PHE A 265 20.67 15.29 -11.01
CA PHE A 265 20.65 14.20 -10.03
C PHE A 265 21.58 14.48 -8.84
N GLU A 266 22.66 15.22 -9.05
CA GLU A 266 23.58 15.65 -7.96
C GLU A 266 22.89 16.52 -6.90
N ASN A 267 21.74 17.13 -7.20
CA ASN A 267 20.98 17.96 -6.27
C ASN A 267 20.16 17.16 -5.26
N LEU A 268 20.06 15.84 -5.38
CA LEU A 268 19.38 14.95 -4.44
C LEU A 268 20.18 14.79 -3.13
N LYS A 269 20.48 15.90 -2.46
CA LYS A 269 21.38 15.96 -1.29
C LYS A 269 20.89 15.19 -0.06
N ASN A 270 19.61 14.80 -0.03
CA ASN A 270 19.02 14.01 1.05
C ASN A 270 18.96 12.51 0.74
N LEU A 271 19.40 12.08 -0.46
CA LEU A 271 19.30 10.69 -0.88
C LEU A 271 20.21 9.80 -0.02
N LYS A 272 19.61 8.82 0.65
CA LYS A 272 20.26 7.85 1.56
C LYS A 272 20.44 6.48 0.91
N LYS A 273 19.45 6.06 0.11
CA LYS A 273 19.46 4.74 -0.56
C LYS A 273 19.17 4.88 -2.04
N LEU A 274 20.04 4.35 -2.86
CA LEU A 274 19.93 4.33 -4.31
C LEU A 274 20.21 2.93 -4.84
N ASN A 275 19.28 2.39 -5.63
CA ASN A 275 19.50 1.14 -6.35
C ASN A 275 19.43 1.37 -7.86
N LEU A 276 20.57 1.23 -8.55
CA LEU A 276 20.73 1.27 -10.00
C LEU A 276 21.11 -0.08 -10.59
N ALA A 277 21.05 -1.16 -9.82
CA ALA A 277 21.41 -2.49 -10.31
C ALA A 277 20.48 -2.96 -11.45
N TRP A 278 21.00 -3.84 -12.32
CA TRP A 278 20.27 -4.33 -13.49
C TRP A 278 19.78 -3.19 -14.40
N ASN A 279 20.74 -2.38 -14.87
CA ASN A 279 20.55 -1.31 -15.83
C ASN A 279 21.58 -1.42 -16.98
N GLN A 280 21.77 -0.37 -17.77
CA GLN A 280 22.63 -0.35 -18.96
C GLN A 280 23.82 0.62 -18.79
N PHE A 281 24.24 0.91 -17.57
CA PHE A 281 25.39 1.79 -17.32
C PHE A 281 26.71 1.12 -17.75
N GLU A 282 27.44 1.74 -18.67
CA GLU A 282 28.80 1.30 -19.07
C GLU A 282 29.89 1.84 -18.15
N GLU A 283 29.58 2.87 -17.36
CA GLU A 283 30.45 3.48 -16.37
C GLU A 283 29.66 3.95 -15.15
N LEU A 284 30.35 4.18 -14.02
CA LEU A 284 29.70 4.75 -12.84
C LEU A 284 29.35 6.23 -13.11
N PRO A 285 28.09 6.64 -12.98
CA PRO A 285 27.72 8.04 -13.16
C PRO A 285 28.45 8.95 -12.17
N SER A 286 29.14 9.97 -12.66
CA SER A 286 29.96 10.88 -11.83
C SER A 286 29.16 11.62 -10.76
N VAL A 287 27.87 11.86 -11.00
CA VAL A 287 26.94 12.52 -10.07
C VAL A 287 26.80 11.79 -8.73
N ILE A 288 27.11 10.48 -8.68
CA ILE A 288 27.01 9.67 -7.44
C ILE A 288 27.98 10.19 -6.37
N THR A 289 29.15 10.65 -6.75
CA THR A 289 30.18 11.18 -5.82
C THR A 289 29.73 12.49 -5.15
N GLY A 290 28.74 13.18 -5.72
CA GLY A 290 28.16 14.42 -5.22
C GLY A 290 27.00 14.26 -4.23
N LEU A 291 26.66 13.02 -3.81
CA LEU A 291 25.54 12.70 -2.91
C LEU A 291 26.01 12.51 -1.46
N PRO A 292 25.98 13.54 -0.61
CA PRO A 292 26.69 13.54 0.67
C PRO A 292 26.06 12.63 1.74
N LYS A 293 24.79 12.29 1.59
CA LYS A 293 24.05 11.46 2.55
C LYS A 293 23.78 10.03 2.05
N LEU A 294 24.41 9.64 0.93
CA LEU A 294 24.19 8.31 0.39
C LEU A 294 24.88 7.27 1.28
N GLU A 295 24.08 6.41 1.91
CA GLU A 295 24.49 5.38 2.86
C GLU A 295 24.53 3.99 2.21
N TRP A 296 23.62 3.71 1.30
CA TRP A 296 23.49 2.44 0.59
C TRP A 296 23.38 2.66 -0.91
N PHE A 297 24.22 1.95 -1.69
CA PHE A 297 24.27 2.05 -3.14
C PHE A 297 24.39 0.69 -3.82
N GLY A 298 23.40 0.30 -4.62
CA GLY A 298 23.41 -0.90 -5.45
C GLY A 298 23.63 -0.57 -6.92
N PHE A 299 24.69 -1.17 -7.54
CA PHE A 299 25.04 -0.89 -8.93
C PHE A 299 25.41 -2.14 -9.73
N PHE A 300 25.29 -3.32 -9.15
CA PHE A 300 25.63 -4.61 -9.76
C PHE A 300 24.78 -4.93 -11.01
N TYR A 301 25.29 -5.85 -11.85
CA TYR A 301 24.66 -6.23 -13.13
C TYR A 301 24.38 -5.05 -14.07
N ASN A 302 25.34 -4.14 -14.20
CA ASN A 302 25.45 -3.17 -15.28
C ASN A 302 26.61 -3.59 -16.22
N PRO A 303 26.58 -3.27 -17.54
CA PRO A 303 27.62 -3.66 -18.51
C PRO A 303 28.89 -2.77 -18.39
N VAL A 304 29.39 -2.57 -17.18
CA VAL A 304 30.48 -1.66 -16.87
C VAL A 304 31.76 -2.08 -17.58
N ARG A 305 32.43 -1.11 -18.24
CA ARG A 305 33.74 -1.23 -18.86
C ARG A 305 34.79 -0.62 -17.95
N GLY A 306 35.78 -1.44 -17.57
CA GLY A 306 36.89 -0.99 -16.70
C GLY A 306 36.64 -1.19 -15.20
N ASP A 307 37.48 -0.55 -14.41
CA ASP A 307 37.43 -0.65 -12.95
C ASP A 307 36.49 0.40 -12.34
N LEU A 308 35.73 -0.02 -11.35
CA LEU A 308 34.86 0.90 -10.59
C LEU A 308 35.66 1.64 -9.52
N PRO A 309 35.51 2.97 -9.40
CA PRO A 309 36.18 3.73 -8.36
C PRO A 309 35.68 3.34 -6.97
N ARG A 310 36.56 3.48 -5.96
CA ARG A 310 36.20 3.30 -4.56
C ARG A 310 35.31 4.47 -4.11
N LEU A 311 34.12 4.16 -3.56
CA LEU A 311 33.18 5.12 -3.02
C LEU A 311 33.27 5.13 -1.47
N ASN A 312 34.42 5.62 -0.95
CA ASN A 312 34.76 5.54 0.48
C ASN A 312 33.83 6.32 1.42
N HIS A 313 32.97 7.18 0.88
CA HIS A 313 32.01 7.97 1.65
C HIS A 313 30.65 7.26 1.81
N ILE A 314 30.46 6.08 1.19
CA ILE A 314 29.21 5.31 1.25
C ILE A 314 29.44 4.09 2.14
N ASN A 315 28.57 3.89 3.13
CA ASN A 315 28.72 2.83 4.15
C ASN A 315 28.61 1.43 3.55
N GLU A 316 27.69 1.24 2.61
CA GLU A 316 27.43 -0.05 1.97
C GLU A 316 27.30 0.12 0.45
N VAL A 317 28.25 -0.44 -0.28
CA VAL A 317 28.29 -0.39 -1.74
C VAL A 317 28.31 -1.80 -2.31
N ILE A 318 27.33 -2.13 -3.15
CA ILE A 318 27.24 -3.43 -3.82
C ILE A 318 27.53 -3.21 -5.31
N LEU A 319 28.76 -3.58 -5.72
CA LEU A 319 29.31 -3.37 -7.06
C LEU A 319 29.65 -4.69 -7.78
N GLU A 320 29.17 -5.84 -7.34
CA GLU A 320 29.47 -7.12 -7.98
C GLU A 320 29.04 -7.10 -9.46
N LYS A 321 29.94 -7.65 -10.33
CA LYS A 321 29.74 -7.73 -11.79
C LYS A 321 28.73 -8.80 -12.17
#